data_fe2fc646d5ea908a238dac411833e77d
#
_entry.id   fe2fc646d5ea908a238dac411833e77d
#
_cell.length_a   1.000
_cell.length_b   1.000
_cell.length_c   1.000
_cell.angle_alpha   90.00
_cell.angle_beta   90.00
_cell.angle_gamma   90.00
#
_symmetry.space_group_name_H-M   'P 1'
#
loop_
_entity.id
_entity.type
_entity.pdbx_description
1 polymer ?
#
loop_
_entity_poly.entity_id
_entity_poly.type
_entity_poly.pdbx_seq_one_letter_code
_entity_poly.pdbx_strand_id
1 'polypeptide(L)'
;MSPAAWDRLADATQRPPAAQPLSIVTLGHVHAEDLMALTPHFSRIEQLVLDVPPREPIAQHRAEFNRAVDAATADWLLVVREREVIDEELAKEIAEAAAAAKARGFRIRSVPQYAGKPLRIGAVDGEVRLFHRRYYLRFANKGEWQEIQVQGSVVRLTGELHSVTFASCEEHRGHLAERVAPHSWLRRALLFVRYALATRTMDRNTLRYLWIEAGFDTPTR
;
A
#
# COMPACT_ATOMS: atom_id res chain seq x y z
N MET A 1 -24.14 31.60 32.14
CA MET A 1 -23.99 30.24 31.64
C MET A 1 -23.46 29.37 32.78
N SER A 2 -24.14 28.26 33.06
CA SER A 2 -23.79 27.37 34.17
C SER A 2 -22.52 26.56 33.87
N PRO A 3 -21.60 26.33 34.83
CA PRO A 3 -20.41 25.49 34.67
C PRO A 3 -20.72 24.11 34.06
N ALA A 4 -21.87 23.52 34.43
CA ALA A 4 -22.32 22.23 33.88
C ALA A 4 -22.60 22.19 32.37
N ALA A 5 -22.67 23.35 31.71
CA ALA A 5 -22.81 23.41 30.23
C ALA A 5 -21.47 23.24 29.51
N TRP A 6 -20.37 23.69 30.12
CA TRP A 6 -19.03 23.51 29.57
C TRP A 6 -18.50 22.10 29.74
N ASP A 7 -18.82 21.43 30.86
CA ASP A 7 -18.45 20.03 31.11
C ASP A 7 -19.14 19.09 30.10
N ARG A 8 -20.40 19.37 29.72
CA ARG A 8 -21.11 18.60 28.68
C ARG A 8 -20.57 18.82 27.27
N LEU A 9 -20.05 20.00 26.96
CA LEU A 9 -19.39 20.27 25.67
C LEU A 9 -17.99 19.61 25.59
N ALA A 10 -17.26 19.58 26.71
CA ALA A 10 -15.98 18.89 26.78
C ALA A 10 -16.15 17.37 26.64
N ASP A 11 -17.17 16.79 27.24
CA ASP A 11 -17.49 15.36 27.17
C ASP A 11 -17.97 14.93 25.77
N ALA A 12 -18.68 15.82 25.06
CA ALA A 12 -19.12 15.57 23.68
C ALA A 12 -17.95 15.62 22.67
N THR A 13 -16.87 16.36 22.97
CA THR A 13 -15.67 16.42 22.13
C THR A 13 -14.71 15.26 22.38
N GLN A 14 -14.86 14.52 23.50
CA GLN A 14 -14.03 13.37 23.85
C GLN A 14 -14.62 12.02 23.42
N ARG A 15 -15.86 11.97 22.91
CA ARG A 15 -16.35 10.73 22.30
C ARG A 15 -15.54 10.42 21.05
N PRO A 16 -14.87 9.25 21.00
CA PRO A 16 -14.26 8.83 19.76
C PRO A 16 -15.34 8.85 18.67
N PRO A 17 -15.04 9.35 17.48
CA PRO A 17 -16.00 9.33 16.38
C PRO A 17 -16.53 7.91 16.24
N ALA A 18 -17.86 7.78 16.12
CA ALA A 18 -18.49 6.46 15.97
C ALA A 18 -17.75 5.73 14.83
N ALA A 19 -17.24 4.55 15.15
CA ALA A 19 -16.52 3.75 14.16
C ALA A 19 -17.38 3.58 12.92
N GLN A 20 -16.88 4.00 11.77
CA GLN A 20 -17.60 3.91 10.49
C GLN A 20 -17.20 2.65 9.73
N PRO A 21 -18.01 2.19 8.75
CA PRO A 21 -17.63 1.06 7.91
C PRO A 21 -16.52 1.45 6.93
N LEU A 22 -15.71 0.45 6.52
CA LEU A 22 -14.67 0.56 5.52
C LEU A 22 -14.84 -0.54 4.48
N SER A 23 -14.78 -0.21 3.20
CA SER A 23 -14.63 -1.19 2.13
C SER A 23 -13.17 -1.23 1.68
N ILE A 24 -12.59 -2.42 1.62
CA ILE A 24 -11.21 -2.63 1.18
C ILE A 24 -11.24 -3.30 -0.19
N VAL A 25 -10.66 -2.65 -1.19
CA VAL A 25 -10.44 -3.24 -2.51
C VAL A 25 -9.03 -3.84 -2.52
N THR A 26 -8.94 -5.15 -2.54
CA THR A 26 -7.65 -5.84 -2.58
C THR A 26 -7.28 -6.21 -4.02
N LEU A 27 -6.04 -5.91 -4.39
CA LEU A 27 -5.46 -6.24 -5.69
C LEU A 27 -4.55 -7.46 -5.51
N GLY A 28 -5.02 -8.60 -6.00
CA GLY A 28 -4.44 -9.90 -5.71
C GLY A 28 -4.89 -10.46 -4.35
N HIS A 29 -4.21 -11.49 -3.90
CA HIS A 29 -4.55 -12.19 -2.67
C HIS A 29 -3.89 -11.52 -1.45
N VAL A 30 -4.69 -10.83 -0.63
CA VAL A 30 -4.27 -10.22 0.63
C VAL A 30 -4.77 -11.09 1.78
N HIS A 31 -3.88 -11.48 2.68
CA HIS A 31 -4.25 -12.29 3.83
C HIS A 31 -5.01 -11.46 4.86
N ALA A 32 -5.96 -12.09 5.56
CA ALA A 32 -6.74 -11.41 6.59
C ALA A 32 -5.86 -10.84 7.72
N GLU A 33 -4.75 -11.51 8.03
CA GLU A 33 -3.77 -11.06 9.02
C GLU A 33 -3.12 -9.71 8.67
N ASP A 34 -2.91 -9.43 7.38
CA ASP A 34 -2.33 -8.18 6.89
C ASP A 34 -3.27 -6.97 7.09
N LEU A 35 -4.55 -7.24 7.31
CA LEU A 35 -5.62 -6.25 7.51
C LEU A 35 -6.10 -6.17 8.96
N MET A 36 -5.62 -7.06 9.85
CA MET A 36 -6.12 -7.17 11.23
C MET A 36 -6.02 -5.87 12.02
N ALA A 37 -4.98 -5.07 11.78
CA ALA A 37 -4.79 -3.79 12.45
C ALA A 37 -5.96 -2.80 12.23
N LEU A 38 -6.73 -2.95 11.14
CA LEU A 38 -7.90 -2.10 10.87
C LEU A 38 -9.12 -2.47 11.72
N THR A 39 -9.21 -3.72 12.17
CA THR A 39 -10.43 -4.24 12.83
C THR A 39 -10.86 -3.44 14.07
N PRO A 40 -9.96 -2.99 14.97
CA PRO A 40 -10.37 -2.21 16.15
C PRO A 40 -10.93 -0.83 15.82
N HIS A 41 -10.63 -0.29 14.63
CA HIS A 41 -10.90 1.09 14.27
C HIS A 41 -12.17 1.30 13.44
N PHE A 42 -12.72 0.23 12.87
CA PHE A 42 -13.89 0.29 11.99
C PHE A 42 -15.02 -0.60 12.49
N SER A 43 -16.27 -0.14 12.38
CA SER A 43 -17.44 -0.90 12.82
C SER A 43 -17.72 -2.15 12.00
N ARG A 44 -17.31 -2.11 10.73
CA ARG A 44 -17.44 -3.19 9.76
C ARG A 44 -16.37 -3.02 8.69
N ILE A 45 -15.74 -4.12 8.31
CA ILE A 45 -14.81 -4.19 7.17
C ILE A 45 -15.43 -5.13 6.13
N GLU A 46 -15.53 -4.65 4.90
CA GLU A 46 -15.90 -5.41 3.72
C GLU A 46 -14.67 -5.53 2.82
N GLN A 47 -14.38 -6.73 2.34
CA GLN A 47 -13.29 -6.98 1.42
C GLN A 47 -13.82 -7.32 0.02
N LEU A 48 -13.36 -6.59 -0.98
CA LEU A 48 -13.66 -6.77 -2.40
C LEU A 48 -12.37 -7.19 -3.12
N VAL A 49 -12.28 -8.46 -3.48
CA VAL A 49 -11.06 -9.03 -4.08
C VAL A 49 -11.10 -8.87 -5.60
N LEU A 50 -10.06 -8.28 -6.16
CA LEU A 50 -9.79 -8.21 -7.58
C LEU A 50 -8.63 -9.15 -7.91
N ASP A 51 -8.87 -10.11 -8.78
CA ASP A 51 -7.82 -11.02 -9.27
C ASP A 51 -6.96 -10.29 -10.30
N VAL A 52 -6.04 -9.52 -9.78
CA VAL A 52 -5.11 -8.68 -10.56
C VAL A 52 -3.69 -9.16 -10.29
N PRO A 53 -2.88 -9.39 -11.31
CA PRO A 53 -1.47 -9.74 -11.12
C PRO A 53 -0.75 -8.69 -10.26
N PRO A 54 0.10 -9.09 -9.31
CA PRO A 54 0.63 -8.22 -8.25
C PRO A 54 1.35 -6.95 -8.71
N ARG A 55 1.83 -6.93 -9.94
CA ARG A 55 2.63 -5.83 -10.50
C ARG A 55 1.92 -5.03 -11.58
N GLU A 56 0.69 -5.39 -11.92
CA GLU A 56 -0.04 -4.68 -12.96
C GLU A 56 -0.66 -3.38 -12.41
N PRO A 57 -0.61 -2.29 -13.18
CA PRO A 57 -1.29 -1.05 -12.82
C PRO A 57 -2.81 -1.25 -12.76
N ILE A 58 -3.48 -0.68 -11.77
CA ILE A 58 -4.96 -0.67 -11.66
C ILE A 58 -5.62 -0.21 -12.96
N ALA A 59 -4.97 0.70 -13.65
CA ALA A 59 -5.45 1.25 -14.91
C ALA A 59 -5.66 0.21 -16.03
N GLN A 60 -5.05 -0.97 -15.95
CA GLN A 60 -5.30 -2.08 -16.88
C GLN A 60 -6.58 -2.84 -16.53
N HIS A 61 -7.02 -2.78 -15.27
CA HIS A 61 -8.20 -3.47 -14.73
C HIS A 61 -9.34 -2.50 -14.39
N ARG A 62 -9.52 -1.46 -15.21
CA ARG A 62 -10.45 -0.36 -14.96
C ARG A 62 -11.88 -0.79 -14.75
N ALA A 63 -12.36 -1.71 -15.58
CA ALA A 63 -13.74 -2.18 -15.52
C ALA A 63 -14.02 -2.96 -14.24
N GLU A 64 -13.08 -3.83 -13.85
CA GLU A 64 -13.14 -4.60 -12.62
C GLU A 64 -13.08 -3.69 -11.40
N PHE A 65 -12.16 -2.74 -11.40
CA PHE A 65 -12.03 -1.77 -10.32
C PHE A 65 -13.26 -0.89 -10.17
N ASN A 66 -13.79 -0.35 -11.27
CA ASN A 66 -15.03 0.44 -11.25
C ASN A 66 -16.21 -0.39 -10.68
N ARG A 67 -16.33 -1.67 -11.08
CA ARG A 67 -17.37 -2.58 -10.53
C ARG A 67 -17.20 -2.81 -9.04
N ALA A 68 -15.98 -2.98 -8.55
CA ALA A 68 -15.71 -3.13 -7.13
C ALA A 68 -16.09 -1.87 -6.34
N VAL A 69 -15.75 -0.69 -6.85
CA VAL A 69 -16.18 0.58 -6.24
C VAL A 69 -17.69 0.73 -6.21
N ASP A 70 -18.39 0.28 -7.27
CA ASP A 70 -19.87 0.32 -7.31
C ASP A 70 -20.49 -0.66 -6.31
N ALA A 71 -19.90 -1.84 -6.14
CA ALA A 71 -20.36 -2.87 -5.22
C ALA A 71 -20.07 -2.54 -3.74
N ALA A 72 -19.11 -1.66 -3.49
CA ALA A 72 -18.73 -1.28 -2.13
C ALA A 72 -19.91 -0.71 -1.34
N THR A 73 -20.07 -1.15 -0.09
CA THR A 73 -21.17 -0.71 0.79
C THR A 73 -20.78 0.46 1.69
N ALA A 74 -19.49 0.65 1.96
CA ALA A 74 -19.00 1.77 2.76
C ALA A 74 -18.77 3.02 1.90
N ASP A 75 -18.77 4.18 2.56
CA ASP A 75 -18.45 5.45 1.90
C ASP A 75 -16.95 5.63 1.66
N TRP A 76 -16.13 5.06 2.54
CA TRP A 76 -14.68 5.07 2.42
C TRP A 76 -14.16 3.75 1.85
N LEU A 77 -13.28 3.86 0.87
CA LEU A 77 -12.60 2.73 0.26
C LEU A 77 -11.09 2.85 0.47
N LEU A 78 -10.49 1.73 0.87
CA LEU A 78 -9.04 1.58 0.97
C LEU A 78 -8.58 0.58 -0.08
N VAL A 79 -7.52 0.90 -0.82
CA VAL A 79 -6.91 -0.01 -1.79
C VAL A 79 -5.63 -0.57 -1.22
N VAL A 80 -5.57 -1.90 -1.16
CA VAL A 80 -4.42 -2.65 -0.65
C VAL A 80 -3.97 -3.64 -1.72
N ARG A 81 -2.68 -3.72 -1.99
CA ARG A 81 -2.11 -4.69 -2.94
C ARG A 81 -1.67 -5.94 -2.21
N GLU A 82 -1.52 -7.01 -2.96
CA GLU A 82 -0.91 -8.24 -2.47
C GLU A 82 0.43 -7.96 -1.79
N ARG A 83 0.66 -8.61 -0.63
CA ARG A 83 1.87 -8.47 0.19
C ARG A 83 2.07 -7.07 0.80
N GLU A 84 1.07 -6.20 0.80
CA GLU A 84 1.08 -4.97 1.58
C GLU A 84 0.50 -5.23 2.97
N VAL A 85 1.20 -4.77 3.99
CA VAL A 85 0.84 -4.91 5.41
C VAL A 85 0.53 -3.53 5.97
N ILE A 86 -0.53 -3.45 6.76
CA ILE A 86 -0.95 -2.24 7.47
C ILE A 86 -0.59 -2.43 8.93
N ASP A 87 0.23 -1.54 9.47
CA ASP A 87 0.52 -1.52 10.89
C ASP A 87 -0.54 -0.74 11.69
N GLU A 88 -0.45 -0.83 13.02
CA GLU A 88 -1.42 -0.20 13.93
C GLU A 88 -1.42 1.34 13.83
N GLU A 89 -0.27 1.94 13.60
CA GLU A 89 -0.15 3.40 13.48
C GLU A 89 -0.85 3.90 12.22
N LEU A 90 -0.60 3.26 11.07
CA LEU A 90 -1.30 3.58 9.83
C LEU A 90 -2.80 3.28 9.92
N ALA A 91 -3.20 2.17 10.54
CA ALA A 91 -4.61 1.81 10.71
C ALA A 91 -5.37 2.88 11.50
N LYS A 92 -4.78 3.39 12.58
CA LYS A 92 -5.32 4.49 13.37
C LYS A 92 -5.41 5.78 12.56
N GLU A 93 -4.35 6.14 11.84
CA GLU A 93 -4.33 7.35 10.99
C GLU A 93 -5.40 7.29 9.88
N ILE A 94 -5.60 6.11 9.25
CA ILE A 94 -6.66 5.87 8.26
C ILE A 94 -8.05 6.12 8.89
N ALA A 95 -8.29 5.60 10.08
CA ALA A 95 -9.56 5.77 10.76
C ALA A 95 -9.84 7.24 11.15
N GLU A 96 -8.83 7.93 11.67
CA GLU A 96 -8.91 9.35 12.00
C GLU A 96 -9.14 10.21 10.74
N ALA A 97 -8.45 9.91 9.65
CA ALA A 97 -8.60 10.60 8.38
C ALA A 97 -10.01 10.43 7.79
N ALA A 98 -10.52 9.21 7.82
CA ALA A 98 -11.86 8.89 7.35
C ALA A 98 -12.94 9.56 8.23
N ALA A 99 -12.78 9.55 9.56
CA ALA A 99 -13.72 10.16 10.49
C ALA A 99 -13.73 11.69 10.39
N ALA A 100 -12.55 12.31 10.23
CA ALA A 100 -12.44 13.76 10.09
C ALA A 100 -13.00 14.29 8.76
N ALA A 101 -13.00 13.48 7.71
CA ALA A 101 -13.49 13.78 6.36
C ALA A 101 -13.03 15.14 5.79
N LYS A 102 -11.86 15.63 6.23
CA LYS A 102 -11.29 16.93 5.83
C LYS A 102 -10.81 16.94 4.37
N ALA A 103 -10.52 15.77 3.82
CA ALA A 103 -10.15 15.58 2.42
C ALA A 103 -11.03 14.50 1.78
N ARG A 104 -11.00 14.40 0.47
CA ARG A 104 -11.79 13.43 -0.30
C ARG A 104 -10.99 12.22 -0.72
N GLY A 105 -9.69 12.31 -0.61
CA GLY A 105 -8.76 11.21 -0.81
C GLY A 105 -7.48 11.42 -0.04
N PHE A 106 -6.78 10.32 0.21
CA PHE A 106 -5.51 10.34 0.92
C PHE A 106 -4.50 9.49 0.16
N ARG A 107 -3.31 10.05 0.01
CA ARG A 107 -2.16 9.35 -0.54
C ARG A 107 -1.43 8.63 0.58
N ILE A 108 -1.10 7.36 0.36
CA ILE A 108 -0.31 6.57 1.30
C ILE A 108 0.94 6.11 0.55
N ARG A 109 2.08 6.31 1.17
CA ARG A 109 3.37 5.86 0.64
C ARG A 109 3.48 4.35 0.80
N SER A 110 3.95 3.65 -0.23
CA SER A 110 4.31 2.23 -0.14
C SER A 110 5.82 2.09 -0.06
N VAL A 111 6.31 1.41 0.97
CA VAL A 111 7.73 1.19 1.22
C VAL A 111 8.03 -0.30 1.13
N PRO A 112 8.84 -0.72 0.15
CA PRO A 112 9.19 -2.11 0.01
C PRO A 112 10.05 -2.58 1.18
N GLN A 113 9.76 -3.80 1.65
CA GLN A 113 10.52 -4.47 2.70
C GLN A 113 11.22 -5.71 2.13
N TYR A 114 12.41 -5.96 2.63
CA TYR A 114 13.21 -7.12 2.30
C TYR A 114 13.75 -7.76 3.58
N ALA A 115 13.42 -9.03 3.79
CA ALA A 115 13.80 -9.75 4.99
C ALA A 115 13.46 -8.97 6.29
N GLY A 116 12.24 -8.43 6.37
CA GLY A 116 11.71 -7.70 7.52
C GLY A 116 12.28 -6.29 7.73
N LYS A 117 13.02 -5.74 6.75
CA LYS A 117 13.62 -4.40 6.86
C LYS A 117 13.25 -3.55 5.63
N PRO A 118 13.01 -2.24 5.82
CA PRO A 118 12.69 -1.37 4.69
C PRO A 118 13.85 -1.28 3.69
N LEU A 119 13.51 -1.28 2.41
CA LEU A 119 14.42 -0.95 1.33
C LEU A 119 14.39 0.55 1.05
N ARG A 120 15.56 1.14 0.78
CA ARG A 120 15.66 2.54 0.37
C ARG A 120 15.39 2.78 -1.12
N ILE A 121 15.03 1.74 -1.85
CA ILE A 121 14.71 1.77 -3.27
C ILE A 121 13.30 1.27 -3.50
N GLY A 122 12.67 1.73 -4.58
CA GLY A 122 11.34 1.27 -4.97
C GLY A 122 10.20 1.81 -4.12
N ALA A 123 10.47 2.76 -3.21
CA ALA A 123 9.40 3.45 -2.52
C ALA A 123 8.59 4.28 -3.51
N VAL A 124 7.28 4.06 -3.55
CA VAL A 124 6.36 4.79 -4.41
C VAL A 124 5.80 5.96 -3.61
N ASP A 125 6.06 7.19 -4.08
CA ASP A 125 5.52 8.39 -3.46
C ASP A 125 4.02 8.51 -3.75
N GLY A 126 3.26 8.02 -2.76
CA GLY A 126 1.91 8.48 -2.54
C GLY A 126 0.92 8.31 -3.70
N GLU A 127 0.54 7.08 -4.03
CA GLU A 127 -0.72 6.85 -4.76
C GLU A 127 -1.92 7.16 -3.86
N VAL A 128 -3.04 7.59 -4.44
CA VAL A 128 -4.31 7.66 -3.70
C VAL A 128 -4.74 6.24 -3.35
N ARG A 129 -4.78 5.94 -2.06
CA ARG A 129 -5.10 4.61 -1.53
C ARG A 129 -6.37 4.60 -0.71
N LEU A 130 -6.65 5.69 0.04
CA LEU A 130 -7.90 5.87 0.78
C LEU A 130 -8.68 6.99 0.11
N PHE A 131 -9.95 6.74 -0.21
CA PHE A 131 -10.80 7.75 -0.84
C PHE A 131 -12.28 7.54 -0.52
N HIS A 132 -13.02 8.64 -0.58
CA HIS A 132 -14.46 8.62 -0.41
C HIS A 132 -15.14 8.29 -1.75
N ARG A 133 -15.92 7.21 -1.80
CA ARG A 133 -16.57 6.66 -3.01
C ARG A 133 -17.31 7.70 -3.84
N ARG A 134 -18.04 8.59 -3.19
CA ARG A 134 -18.85 9.63 -3.86
C ARG A 134 -18.04 10.59 -4.71
N TYR A 135 -16.75 10.77 -4.40
CA TYR A 135 -15.87 11.70 -5.11
C TYR A 135 -14.89 11.00 -6.04
N TYR A 136 -15.00 9.68 -6.15
CA TYR A 136 -14.18 8.92 -7.08
C TYR A 136 -14.50 9.27 -8.52
N LEU A 137 -13.49 9.61 -9.30
CA LEU A 137 -13.58 9.80 -10.73
C LEU A 137 -13.33 8.45 -11.42
N ARG A 138 -14.37 7.91 -12.01
CA ARG A 138 -14.30 6.59 -12.66
C ARG A 138 -13.22 6.54 -13.72
N PHE A 139 -12.49 5.47 -13.77
CA PHE A 139 -11.58 5.21 -14.88
C PHE A 139 -12.38 5.15 -16.19
N ALA A 140 -12.06 6.05 -17.14
CA ALA A 140 -12.63 6.01 -18.46
C ALA A 140 -12.00 4.86 -19.29
N ASN A 141 -12.77 4.30 -20.24
CA ASN A 141 -12.31 3.19 -21.09
C ASN A 141 -11.08 3.56 -21.95
N LYS A 142 -10.86 4.86 -22.20
CA LYS A 142 -9.69 5.38 -22.87
C LYS A 142 -9.18 6.57 -22.06
N GLY A 143 -8.52 6.31 -20.93
CA GLY A 143 -8.08 7.35 -20.03
C GLY A 143 -6.56 7.45 -19.98
N GLU A 144 -6.07 8.66 -19.88
CA GLU A 144 -4.68 9.02 -19.66
C GLU A 144 -4.23 8.69 -18.23
N TRP A 145 -5.18 8.48 -17.33
CA TRP A 145 -4.90 8.33 -15.91
C TRP A 145 -4.51 6.89 -15.55
N GLN A 146 -3.36 6.76 -14.97
CA GLN A 146 -2.83 5.48 -14.46
C GLN A 146 -3.12 5.28 -12.97
N GLU A 147 -3.57 6.32 -12.27
CA GLU A 147 -3.84 6.33 -10.83
C GLU A 147 -5.31 6.64 -10.53
N ILE A 148 -5.73 6.28 -9.32
CA ILE A 148 -7.04 6.64 -8.77
C ILE A 148 -7.13 8.17 -8.67
N GLN A 149 -8.19 8.74 -9.23
CA GLN A 149 -8.48 10.16 -9.18
C GLN A 149 -9.73 10.41 -8.34
N VAL A 150 -9.72 11.50 -7.58
CA VAL A 150 -10.88 11.96 -6.80
C VAL A 150 -11.14 13.43 -7.05
N GLN A 151 -12.41 13.80 -7.05
CA GLN A 151 -12.82 15.20 -7.14
C GLN A 151 -12.68 15.85 -5.77
N GLY A 152 -11.81 16.84 -5.65
CA GLY A 152 -11.60 17.60 -4.41
C GLY A 152 -10.19 17.47 -3.85
N SER A 153 -10.04 17.75 -2.57
CA SER A 153 -8.74 17.75 -1.90
C SER A 153 -8.21 16.33 -1.66
N VAL A 154 -6.92 16.18 -1.93
CA VAL A 154 -6.16 14.98 -1.62
C VAL A 154 -5.02 15.37 -0.69
N VAL A 155 -4.90 14.66 0.43
CA VAL A 155 -3.87 14.90 1.46
C VAL A 155 -3.01 13.64 1.57
N ARG A 156 -1.76 13.78 1.97
CA ARG A 156 -0.87 12.66 2.25
C ARG A 156 -0.96 12.27 3.72
N LEU A 157 -1.07 10.98 4.00
CA LEU A 157 -0.89 10.42 5.33
C LEU A 157 0.60 10.32 5.65
N THR A 158 0.92 10.29 6.93
CA THR A 158 2.30 10.17 7.44
C THR A 158 2.74 8.71 7.53
N GLY A 159 1.80 7.82 7.83
CA GLY A 159 2.02 6.38 7.87
C GLY A 159 2.33 5.78 6.49
N GLU A 160 2.92 4.60 6.50
CA GLU A 160 3.42 3.93 5.29
C GLU A 160 2.83 2.52 5.19
N LEU A 161 2.45 2.11 3.97
CA LEU A 161 2.16 0.72 3.64
C LEU A 161 3.48 -0.04 3.48
N HIS A 162 3.60 -1.16 4.16
CA HIS A 162 4.78 -2.02 4.07
C HIS A 162 4.56 -3.10 3.01
N SER A 163 5.24 -2.98 1.86
CA SER A 163 5.16 -3.96 0.77
C SER A 163 6.26 -5.00 0.90
N VAL A 164 5.93 -6.23 1.25
CA VAL A 164 6.89 -7.32 1.42
C VAL A 164 7.36 -7.81 0.05
N THR A 165 8.55 -7.41 -0.37
CA THR A 165 9.14 -7.83 -1.66
C THR A 165 9.56 -9.30 -1.60
N PHE A 166 10.33 -9.66 -0.58
CA PHE A 166 10.69 -11.03 -0.22
C PHE A 166 10.81 -11.12 1.30
N ALA A 167 10.17 -12.12 1.89
CA ALA A 167 10.21 -12.33 3.34
C ALA A 167 11.61 -12.78 3.81
N SER A 168 12.36 -13.45 2.92
CA SER A 168 13.71 -13.92 3.21
C SER A 168 14.65 -13.83 2.00
N CYS A 169 15.96 -13.92 2.28
CA CYS A 169 16.96 -14.01 1.22
C CYS A 169 16.86 -15.34 0.44
N GLU A 170 16.36 -16.39 1.08
CA GLU A 170 16.17 -17.71 0.48
C GLU A 170 15.04 -17.70 -0.53
N GLU A 171 13.89 -17.10 -0.18
CA GLU A 171 12.78 -16.88 -1.10
C GLU A 171 13.23 -16.09 -2.34
N HIS A 172 14.02 -15.03 -2.13
CA HIS A 172 14.56 -14.23 -3.24
C HIS A 172 15.47 -15.04 -4.16
N ARG A 173 16.36 -15.85 -3.60
CA ARG A 173 17.23 -16.75 -4.37
C ARG A 173 16.44 -17.79 -5.16
N GLY A 174 15.42 -18.39 -4.52
CA GLY A 174 14.53 -19.35 -5.18
C GLY A 174 13.84 -18.73 -6.39
N HIS A 175 13.28 -17.54 -6.22
CA HIS A 175 12.62 -16.81 -7.30
C HIS A 175 13.55 -16.47 -8.48
N LEU A 176 14.80 -16.10 -8.20
CA LEU A 176 15.78 -15.83 -9.24
C LEU A 176 16.29 -17.10 -9.93
N ALA A 177 16.42 -18.21 -9.21
CA ALA A 177 16.83 -19.48 -9.79
C ALA A 177 15.87 -19.97 -10.89
N GLU A 178 14.59 -19.59 -10.79
CA GLU A 178 13.57 -19.92 -11.80
C GLU A 178 13.63 -19.01 -13.04
N ARG A 179 14.17 -17.80 -12.90
CA ARG A 179 14.07 -16.74 -13.93
C ARG A 179 15.37 -16.43 -14.67
N VAL A 180 16.52 -16.68 -14.07
CA VAL A 180 17.78 -16.13 -14.58
C VAL A 180 18.58 -17.17 -15.34
N ALA A 181 18.76 -16.94 -16.64
CA ALA A 181 19.82 -17.60 -17.41
C ALA A 181 21.20 -17.26 -16.81
N PRO A 182 22.16 -18.22 -16.80
CA PRO A 182 23.47 -18.01 -16.21
C PRO A 182 24.21 -16.86 -16.91
N HIS A 183 24.38 -15.76 -16.20
CA HIS A 183 25.18 -14.63 -16.68
C HIS A 183 26.63 -14.77 -16.24
N SER A 184 27.57 -14.27 -17.07
CA SER A 184 28.97 -14.18 -16.67
C SER A 184 29.12 -13.29 -15.42
N TRP A 185 30.10 -13.60 -14.56
CA TRP A 185 30.31 -12.83 -13.33
C TRP A 185 30.54 -11.34 -13.58
N LEU A 186 31.20 -10.99 -14.69
CA LEU A 186 31.41 -9.60 -15.12
C LEU A 186 30.08 -8.86 -15.34
N ARG A 187 29.10 -9.49 -15.97
CA ARG A 187 27.78 -8.91 -16.19
C ARG A 187 27.04 -8.71 -14.88
N ARG A 188 27.16 -9.66 -13.95
CA ARG A 188 26.60 -9.56 -12.59
C ARG A 188 27.22 -8.40 -11.81
N ALA A 189 28.56 -8.27 -11.85
CA ALA A 189 29.27 -7.17 -11.21
C ALA A 189 28.85 -5.80 -11.77
N LEU A 190 28.75 -5.66 -13.09
CA LEU A 190 28.29 -4.43 -13.73
C LEU A 190 26.85 -4.08 -13.34
N LEU A 191 25.95 -5.06 -13.29
CA LEU A 191 24.57 -4.85 -12.84
C LEU A 191 24.52 -4.38 -11.40
N PHE A 192 25.26 -5.04 -10.49
CA PHE A 192 25.32 -4.64 -9.09
C PHE A 192 25.83 -3.22 -8.92
N VAL A 193 26.96 -2.89 -9.55
CA VAL A 193 27.53 -1.53 -9.50
C VAL A 193 26.55 -0.50 -10.07
N ARG A 194 25.95 -0.80 -11.22
CA ARG A 194 24.93 0.08 -11.82
C ARG A 194 23.74 0.31 -10.88
N TYR A 195 23.23 -0.73 -10.22
CA TYR A 195 22.13 -0.61 -9.27
C TYR A 195 22.53 0.16 -8.02
N ALA A 196 23.71 -0.15 -7.45
CA ALA A 196 24.22 0.56 -6.28
C ALA A 196 24.43 2.05 -6.54
N LEU A 197 24.98 2.41 -7.70
CA LEU A 197 25.16 3.80 -8.11
C LEU A 197 23.81 4.50 -8.38
N ALA A 198 22.87 3.82 -9.04
CA ALA A 198 21.55 4.39 -9.34
C ALA A 198 20.74 4.67 -8.07
N THR A 199 20.86 3.81 -7.07
CA THR A 199 20.13 3.96 -5.80
C THR A 199 20.82 4.90 -4.81
N ARG A 200 22.10 5.21 -5.02
CA ARG A 200 22.92 6.06 -4.13
C ARG A 200 22.84 5.63 -2.66
N THR A 201 22.70 4.34 -2.42
CA THR A 201 22.53 3.80 -1.07
C THR A 201 23.75 3.00 -0.63
N MET A 202 24.10 3.15 0.65
CA MET A 202 25.11 2.33 1.35
C MET A 202 24.45 1.47 2.45
N ASP A 203 23.13 1.42 2.49
CA ASP A 203 22.40 0.59 3.43
C ASP A 203 22.65 -0.90 3.14
N ARG A 204 23.06 -1.64 4.20
CA ARG A 204 23.46 -3.04 4.10
C ARG A 204 22.34 -3.96 3.56
N ASN A 205 21.09 -3.67 3.95
CA ASN A 205 19.96 -4.49 3.52
C ASN A 205 19.65 -4.30 2.04
N THR A 206 19.66 -3.06 1.57
CA THR A 206 19.47 -2.71 0.15
C THR A 206 20.62 -3.25 -0.69
N LEU A 207 21.88 -3.13 -0.23
CA LEU A 207 23.03 -3.71 -0.93
C LEU A 207 22.94 -5.23 -1.03
N ARG A 208 22.47 -5.91 0.05
CA ARG A 208 22.26 -7.35 0.03
C ARG A 208 21.16 -7.76 -0.97
N TYR A 209 20.05 -7.02 -1.01
CA TYR A 209 19.01 -7.21 -2.01
C TYR A 209 19.59 -7.09 -3.43
N LEU A 210 20.31 -6.01 -3.71
CA LEU A 210 20.91 -5.76 -5.03
C LEU A 210 21.97 -6.80 -5.41
N TRP A 211 22.72 -7.32 -4.43
CA TRP A 211 23.67 -8.39 -4.64
C TRP A 211 23.01 -9.67 -5.12
N ILE A 212 21.94 -10.07 -4.46
CA ILE A 212 21.16 -11.23 -4.87
C ILE A 212 20.46 -10.97 -6.20
N GLU A 213 19.86 -9.80 -6.41
CA GLU A 213 19.21 -9.42 -7.67
C GLU A 213 20.18 -9.44 -8.86
N ALA A 214 21.42 -9.07 -8.64
CA ALA A 214 22.49 -9.20 -9.66
C ALA A 214 22.93 -10.66 -9.91
N GLY A 215 22.41 -11.63 -9.13
CA GLY A 215 22.62 -13.05 -9.31
C GLY A 215 23.92 -13.60 -8.72
N PHE A 216 24.57 -12.89 -7.78
CA PHE A 216 25.80 -13.37 -7.16
C PHE A 216 25.60 -14.55 -6.21
N ASP A 217 24.44 -14.66 -5.60
CA ASP A 217 24.09 -15.63 -4.59
C ASP A 217 23.19 -16.78 -5.12
N THR A 218 22.97 -16.83 -6.45
CA THR A 218 22.23 -17.93 -7.06
C THR A 218 23.14 -19.15 -7.18
N PRO A 219 22.71 -20.35 -6.73
CA PRO A 219 23.47 -21.57 -6.94
C PRO A 219 23.67 -21.78 -8.46
N THR A 220 24.92 -21.89 -8.89
CA THR A 220 25.25 -22.35 -10.24
C THR A 220 24.80 -23.82 -10.32
N ARG A 221 23.80 -24.09 -11.17
CA ARG A 221 23.46 -25.46 -11.56
C ARG A 221 24.51 -26.06 -12.47
#